data_3368d88ba88466bd59471415e61a5efe
#
_entry.id   3368d88ba88466bd59471415e61a5efe
#
_cell.length_a   1.000
_cell.length_b   1.000
_cell.length_c   1.000
_cell.angle_alpha   90.00
_cell.angle_beta   90.00
_cell.angle_gamma   90.00
#
_symmetry.space_group_name_H-M   'P 1'
#
loop_
_entity.id
_entity.type
_entity.pdbx_description
1 polymer ?
#
loop_
_entity_poly.entity_id
_entity_poly.type
_entity_poly.pdbx_seq_one_letter_code
_entity_poly.pdbx_strand_id
1 'polypeptide(L)'
;MRIEEKKPEELQDTARPVYESDLTKEEKRRMEKEKIKGMSGTKKLGYLWTYYKIWLLVPLLVIVAVVTGVQIWQNAQEKPLLYVNISDTEMGSDEGMDRLSEDLRTLLGAENIHETVPVTNSVLSSSNYEASVMMSVWLSTGEMDIVLCDEETYRKYEAQGVFLSAEELFGDDISLLTGHIQDGMVTLDTARISAYGIVPYSPVCAGVLTTATHKEEAKEALLYLTGVR
;
A
#
# COMPACT_ATOMS: atom_id res chain seq x y z
N MET A 1 -70.04 -79.53 -1.97
CA MET A 1 -69.04 -78.85 -2.77
C MET A 1 -69.16 -77.39 -2.40
N ARG A 2 -68.20 -76.88 -1.57
CA ARG A 2 -68.22 -75.53 -0.98
C ARG A 2 -67.31 -74.69 -1.82
N ILE A 3 -67.85 -73.63 -2.44
CA ILE A 3 -67.08 -72.65 -3.20
C ILE A 3 -66.64 -71.61 -2.21
N GLU A 4 -65.34 -71.56 -1.98
CA GLU A 4 -64.68 -70.48 -1.21
C GLU A 4 -64.57 -69.23 -2.10
N GLU A 5 -65.26 -68.17 -1.70
CA GLU A 5 -65.06 -66.85 -2.28
C GLU A 5 -63.69 -66.31 -1.89
N LYS A 6 -62.86 -66.07 -2.89
CA LYS A 6 -61.59 -65.45 -2.76
C LYS A 6 -61.77 -63.95 -2.56
N LYS A 7 -61.31 -63.44 -1.42
CA LYS A 7 -61.26 -62.02 -1.06
C LYS A 7 -60.43 -61.26 -2.08
N PRO A 8 -60.85 -60.06 -2.54
CA PRO A 8 -60.03 -59.27 -3.47
C PRO A 8 -58.77 -58.81 -2.77
N GLU A 9 -57.61 -59.07 -3.41
CA GLU A 9 -56.31 -58.55 -3.01
C GLU A 9 -56.38 -57.02 -3.01
N GLU A 10 -55.98 -56.43 -1.90
CA GLU A 10 -55.69 -55.02 -1.78
C GLU A 10 -54.67 -54.64 -2.88
N LEU A 11 -55.09 -53.77 -3.80
CA LEU A 11 -54.20 -53.08 -4.73
C LEU A 11 -53.25 -52.27 -3.91
N GLN A 12 -52.02 -52.79 -3.75
CA GLN A 12 -50.90 -52.00 -3.31
C GLN A 12 -50.70 -50.85 -4.31
N ASP A 13 -51.03 -49.64 -3.86
CA ASP A 13 -50.74 -48.39 -4.54
C ASP A 13 -49.21 -48.29 -4.68
N THR A 14 -48.68 -48.76 -5.81
CA THR A 14 -47.29 -48.56 -6.18
C THR A 14 -47.12 -47.08 -6.50
N ALA A 15 -46.81 -46.31 -5.46
CA ALA A 15 -46.44 -44.94 -5.57
C ALA A 15 -45.36 -44.82 -6.64
N ARG A 16 -45.66 -44.25 -7.78
CA ARG A 16 -44.67 -43.94 -8.85
C ARG A 16 -43.51 -43.18 -8.22
N PRO A 17 -42.27 -43.54 -8.51
CA PRO A 17 -41.15 -42.75 -8.00
C PRO A 17 -41.29 -41.31 -8.51
N VAL A 18 -41.49 -40.39 -7.56
CA VAL A 18 -41.57 -38.96 -7.86
C VAL A 18 -40.17 -38.51 -8.28
N TYR A 19 -39.99 -38.23 -9.56
CA TYR A 19 -38.72 -37.70 -10.08
C TYR A 19 -38.59 -36.22 -9.67
N GLU A 20 -37.38 -35.83 -9.37
CA GLU A 20 -37.03 -34.44 -8.98
C GLU A 20 -37.43 -33.38 -10.03
N SER A 21 -37.62 -33.83 -11.29
CA SER A 21 -38.14 -33.02 -12.40
C SER A 21 -39.61 -32.62 -12.24
N ASP A 22 -40.40 -33.43 -11.51
CA ASP A 22 -41.86 -33.29 -11.43
C ASP A 22 -42.32 -32.44 -10.24
N LEU A 23 -41.34 -32.02 -9.40
CA LEU A 23 -41.58 -31.21 -8.21
C LEU A 23 -41.64 -29.71 -8.58
N THR A 24 -42.60 -29.01 -7.99
CA THR A 24 -42.67 -27.55 -8.05
C THR A 24 -41.51 -26.89 -7.32
N LYS A 25 -41.20 -25.63 -7.65
CA LYS A 25 -40.11 -24.87 -6.98
C LYS A 25 -40.27 -24.80 -5.46
N GLU A 26 -41.51 -24.79 -4.97
CA GLU A 26 -41.83 -24.74 -3.54
C GLU A 26 -41.57 -26.08 -2.85
N GLU A 27 -41.98 -27.18 -3.48
CA GLU A 27 -41.72 -28.53 -3.00
C GLU A 27 -40.21 -28.85 -2.96
N LYS A 28 -39.45 -28.45 -3.98
CA LYS A 28 -37.99 -28.56 -3.98
C LYS A 28 -37.35 -27.82 -2.79
N ARG A 29 -37.77 -26.60 -2.54
CA ARG A 29 -37.28 -25.80 -1.40
C ARG A 29 -37.66 -26.43 -0.05
N ARG A 30 -38.83 -27.05 0.04
CA ARG A 30 -39.29 -27.70 1.26
C ARG A 30 -38.46 -28.97 1.53
N MET A 31 -38.25 -29.80 0.53
CA MET A 31 -37.41 -30.99 0.63
C MET A 31 -35.94 -30.66 0.94
N GLU A 32 -35.39 -29.61 0.36
CA GLU A 32 -34.03 -29.12 0.70
C GLU A 32 -33.95 -28.67 2.16
N LYS A 33 -34.94 -27.92 2.65
CA LYS A 33 -34.98 -27.51 4.06
C LYS A 33 -35.06 -28.72 5.02
N GLU A 34 -35.85 -29.74 4.67
CA GLU A 34 -35.95 -30.96 5.46
C GLU A 34 -34.67 -31.78 5.45
N LYS A 35 -34.00 -31.91 4.28
CA LYS A 35 -32.66 -32.54 4.15
C LYS A 35 -31.64 -31.85 5.02
N ILE A 36 -31.56 -30.52 4.95
CA ILE A 36 -30.61 -29.72 5.74
C ILE A 36 -30.93 -29.85 7.25
N LYS A 37 -32.18 -29.91 7.64
CA LYS A 37 -32.61 -30.02 9.04
C LYS A 37 -32.21 -31.35 9.67
N GLY A 38 -32.23 -32.44 8.89
CA GLY A 38 -31.84 -33.78 9.34
C GLY A 38 -30.35 -34.08 9.36
N MET A 39 -29.49 -33.21 8.83
CA MET A 39 -28.03 -33.41 8.78
C MET A 39 -27.34 -32.99 10.08
N SER A 40 -26.25 -33.71 10.48
CA SER A 40 -25.41 -33.26 11.59
C SER A 40 -24.61 -32.01 11.19
N GLY A 41 -24.16 -31.21 12.16
CA GLY A 41 -23.50 -29.89 11.91
C GLY A 41 -22.38 -29.89 10.87
N THR A 42 -21.49 -30.88 10.95
CA THR A 42 -20.39 -31.03 9.99
C THR A 42 -20.84 -31.39 8.56
N LYS A 43 -21.87 -32.23 8.45
CA LYS A 43 -22.48 -32.59 7.15
C LYS A 43 -23.27 -31.41 6.54
N LYS A 44 -23.91 -30.58 7.38
CA LYS A 44 -24.52 -29.31 6.93
C LYS A 44 -23.52 -28.36 6.32
N LEU A 45 -22.37 -28.17 6.98
CA LEU A 45 -21.30 -27.32 6.45
C LEU A 45 -20.78 -27.83 5.10
N GLY A 46 -20.54 -29.12 4.98
CA GLY A 46 -20.08 -29.74 3.73
C GLY A 46 -21.10 -29.60 2.60
N TYR A 47 -22.38 -29.79 2.89
CA TYR A 47 -23.46 -29.62 1.91
C TYR A 47 -23.60 -28.16 1.46
N LEU A 48 -23.62 -27.21 2.40
CA LEU A 48 -23.63 -25.79 2.11
C LEU A 48 -22.40 -25.36 1.31
N TRP A 49 -21.21 -25.85 1.67
CA TRP A 49 -19.99 -25.57 0.93
C TRP A 49 -20.05 -26.07 -0.52
N THR A 50 -20.55 -27.28 -0.75
CA THR A 50 -20.59 -27.86 -2.09
C THR A 50 -21.59 -27.17 -3.02
N TYR A 51 -22.78 -26.82 -2.48
CA TYR A 51 -23.87 -26.28 -3.29
C TYR A 51 -23.92 -24.75 -3.30
N TYR A 52 -23.46 -24.09 -2.23
CA TYR A 52 -23.58 -22.63 -2.05
C TYR A 52 -22.25 -21.89 -2.06
N LYS A 53 -21.11 -22.57 -2.33
CA LYS A 53 -19.80 -21.92 -2.36
C LYS A 53 -19.74 -20.70 -3.30
N ILE A 54 -20.41 -20.75 -4.43
CA ILE A 54 -20.50 -19.64 -5.39
C ILE A 54 -21.29 -18.48 -4.80
N TRP A 55 -22.40 -18.77 -4.12
CA TRP A 55 -23.22 -17.75 -3.47
C TRP A 55 -22.56 -17.11 -2.25
N LEU A 56 -21.67 -17.83 -1.58
CA LEU A 56 -20.82 -17.30 -0.49
C LEU A 56 -19.63 -16.48 -1.02
N LEU A 57 -19.09 -16.86 -2.17
CA LEU A 57 -17.99 -16.12 -2.80
C LEU A 57 -18.45 -14.76 -3.37
N VAL A 58 -19.67 -14.67 -3.89
CA VAL A 58 -20.20 -13.42 -4.48
C VAL A 58 -20.20 -12.27 -3.46
N PRO A 59 -20.79 -12.37 -2.26
CA PRO A 59 -20.76 -11.28 -1.29
C PRO A 59 -19.32 -10.97 -0.81
N LEU A 60 -18.45 -11.97 -0.68
CA LEU A 60 -17.06 -11.76 -0.34
C LEU A 60 -16.34 -10.92 -1.43
N LEU A 61 -16.53 -11.27 -2.71
CA LEU A 61 -15.97 -10.50 -3.83
C LEU A 61 -16.52 -9.08 -3.87
N VAL A 62 -17.80 -8.88 -3.59
CA VAL A 62 -18.42 -7.55 -3.52
C VAL A 62 -17.77 -6.72 -2.40
N ILE A 63 -17.58 -7.31 -1.21
CA ILE A 63 -16.92 -6.62 -0.10
C ILE A 63 -15.49 -6.22 -0.49
N VAL A 64 -14.71 -7.14 -1.06
CA VAL A 64 -13.36 -6.85 -1.53
C VAL A 64 -13.37 -5.74 -2.58
N ALA A 65 -14.25 -5.80 -3.56
CA ALA A 65 -14.37 -4.77 -4.60
C ALA A 65 -14.73 -3.40 -4.02
N VAL A 66 -15.64 -3.34 -3.05
CA VAL A 66 -16.03 -2.09 -2.38
C VAL A 66 -14.86 -1.53 -1.57
N VAL A 67 -14.19 -2.36 -0.76
CA VAL A 67 -13.04 -1.93 0.04
C VAL A 67 -11.91 -1.42 -0.87
N THR A 68 -11.58 -2.18 -1.92
CA THR A 68 -10.56 -1.76 -2.90
C THR A 68 -10.97 -0.48 -3.62
N GLY A 69 -12.24 -0.36 -4.02
CA GLY A 69 -12.75 0.85 -4.67
C GLY A 69 -12.67 2.09 -3.77
N VAL A 70 -12.99 1.94 -2.49
CA VAL A 70 -12.87 3.03 -1.50
C VAL A 70 -11.40 3.40 -1.29
N GLN A 71 -10.49 2.43 -1.18
CA GLN A 71 -9.05 2.69 -1.06
C GLN A 71 -8.49 3.44 -2.28
N ILE A 72 -8.82 2.99 -3.48
CA ILE A 72 -8.40 3.65 -4.73
C ILE A 72 -8.93 5.09 -4.76
N TRP A 73 -10.20 5.30 -4.37
CA TRP A 73 -10.78 6.64 -4.35
C TRP A 73 -10.14 7.54 -3.30
N GLN A 74 -9.78 7.04 -2.12
CA GLN A 74 -9.06 7.78 -1.09
C GLN A 74 -7.66 8.16 -1.55
N ASN A 75 -6.89 7.20 -2.07
CA ASN A 75 -5.54 7.44 -2.57
C ASN A 75 -5.52 8.42 -3.76
N ALA A 76 -6.56 8.42 -4.61
CA ALA A 76 -6.68 9.37 -5.71
C ALA A 76 -6.91 10.82 -5.24
N GLN A 77 -7.23 11.04 -3.96
CA GLN A 77 -7.37 12.38 -3.38
C GLN A 77 -6.08 12.87 -2.71
N GLU A 78 -5.10 11.99 -2.51
CA GLU A 78 -3.81 12.39 -1.94
C GLU A 78 -3.09 13.37 -2.88
N LYS A 79 -2.64 14.47 -2.32
CA LYS A 79 -1.82 15.47 -2.99
C LYS A 79 -0.50 15.54 -2.25
N PRO A 80 0.51 14.83 -2.71
CA PRO A 80 1.82 14.92 -2.12
C PRO A 80 2.39 16.33 -2.34
N LEU A 81 2.85 16.94 -1.26
CA LEU A 81 3.53 18.23 -1.29
C LEU A 81 5.03 18.05 -1.56
N LEU A 82 5.57 16.92 -1.15
CA LEU A 82 6.98 16.60 -1.29
C LEU A 82 7.17 15.09 -1.14
N TYR A 83 8.04 14.50 -1.94
CA TYR A 83 8.46 13.11 -1.80
C TYR A 83 9.89 13.01 -1.28
N VAL A 84 10.07 12.29 -0.16
CA VAL A 84 11.39 12.10 0.46
C VAL A 84 11.71 10.60 0.51
N ASN A 85 12.88 10.24 0.04
CA ASN A 85 13.42 8.90 0.21
C ASN A 85 14.64 8.93 1.13
N ILE A 86 14.74 7.96 2.03
CA ILE A 86 15.87 7.80 2.92
C ILE A 86 16.57 6.48 2.57
N SER A 87 17.82 6.58 2.17
CA SER A 87 18.62 5.40 1.84
C SER A 87 19.11 4.68 3.08
N ASP A 88 19.07 3.35 3.04
CA ASP A 88 19.74 2.48 4.02
C ASP A 88 19.38 2.79 5.49
N THR A 89 18.07 2.91 5.76
CA THR A 89 17.52 3.18 7.10
C THR A 89 17.81 2.06 8.09
N GLU A 90 17.78 2.37 9.38
CA GLU A 90 17.81 1.35 10.44
C GLU A 90 16.52 0.54 10.51
N MET A 91 16.63 -0.69 11.01
CA MET A 91 15.44 -1.50 11.32
C MET A 91 14.62 -0.85 12.43
N GLY A 92 13.31 -0.67 12.19
CA GLY A 92 12.39 -0.03 13.14
C GLY A 92 12.36 1.50 13.05
N SER A 93 12.86 2.09 11.96
CA SER A 93 12.82 3.53 11.71
C SER A 93 11.44 4.08 11.31
N ASP A 94 10.42 3.24 11.18
CA ASP A 94 9.08 3.64 10.69
C ASP A 94 8.48 4.79 11.50
N GLU A 95 8.53 4.73 12.84
CA GLU A 95 8.05 5.82 13.71
C GLU A 95 8.82 7.14 13.50
N GLY A 96 10.12 7.04 13.21
CA GLY A 96 10.95 8.21 12.90
C GLY A 96 10.61 8.82 11.57
N MET A 97 10.34 8.01 10.55
CA MET A 97 9.91 8.46 9.23
C MET A 97 8.52 9.11 9.30
N ASP A 98 7.59 8.55 10.07
CA ASP A 98 6.26 9.14 10.29
C ASP A 98 6.36 10.52 10.97
N ARG A 99 7.24 10.66 11.98
CA ARG A 99 7.50 11.97 12.62
C ARG A 99 8.10 12.98 11.65
N LEU A 100 9.06 12.57 10.86
CA LEU A 100 9.66 13.43 9.83
C LEU A 100 8.61 13.86 8.79
N SER A 101 7.76 12.94 8.34
CA SER A 101 6.66 13.22 7.43
C SER A 101 5.72 14.30 7.98
N GLU A 102 5.31 14.19 9.26
CA GLU A 102 4.39 15.13 9.89
C GLU A 102 5.04 16.50 10.15
N ASP A 103 6.32 16.52 10.53
CA ASP A 103 7.07 17.77 10.71
C ASP A 103 7.22 18.53 9.38
N LEU A 104 7.59 17.82 8.32
CA LEU A 104 7.67 18.43 6.97
C LEU A 104 6.29 18.84 6.44
N ARG A 105 5.27 18.05 6.68
CA ARG A 105 3.88 18.38 6.34
C ARG A 105 3.43 19.69 7.01
N THR A 106 3.76 19.83 8.29
CA THR A 106 3.46 21.06 9.05
C THR A 106 4.28 22.25 8.55
N LEU A 107 5.57 22.05 8.27
CA LEU A 107 6.45 23.07 7.72
C LEU A 107 5.94 23.62 6.39
N LEU A 108 5.50 22.75 5.50
CA LEU A 108 5.00 23.11 4.16
C LEU A 108 3.57 23.64 4.17
N GLY A 109 2.96 23.78 5.36
CA GLY A 109 1.66 24.43 5.51
C GLY A 109 0.49 23.63 4.97
N ALA A 110 0.53 22.28 5.09
CA ALA A 110 -0.58 21.42 4.69
C ALA A 110 -1.89 21.84 5.35
N GLU A 111 -2.90 22.15 4.54
CA GLU A 111 -4.21 22.66 5.01
C GLU A 111 -5.20 21.54 5.29
N ASN A 112 -5.04 20.37 4.65
CA ASN A 112 -5.99 19.27 4.78
C ASN A 112 -5.30 17.90 4.88
N ILE A 113 -6.06 16.88 5.26
CA ILE A 113 -5.56 15.51 5.48
C ILE A 113 -5.02 14.84 4.21
N HIS A 114 -5.41 15.32 3.04
CA HIS A 114 -4.99 14.74 1.75
C HIS A 114 -3.64 15.29 1.27
N GLU A 115 -3.17 16.38 1.85
CA GLU A 115 -1.84 16.93 1.59
C GLU A 115 -0.83 16.19 2.44
N THR A 116 0.00 15.38 1.80
CA THR A 116 0.91 14.44 2.44
C THR A 116 2.35 14.73 2.06
N VAL A 117 3.28 14.30 2.91
CA VAL A 117 4.72 14.24 2.60
C VAL A 117 5.17 12.78 2.76
N PRO A 118 5.04 11.95 1.73
CA PRO A 118 5.50 10.57 1.79
C PRO A 118 6.99 10.48 2.05
N VAL A 119 7.36 9.85 3.17
CA VAL A 119 8.75 9.51 3.50
C VAL A 119 8.90 8.00 3.34
N THR A 120 9.75 7.59 2.43
CA THR A 120 9.97 6.18 2.09
C THR A 120 11.42 5.78 2.34
N ASN A 121 11.70 4.48 2.40
CA ASN A 121 13.04 3.96 2.51
C ASN A 121 13.42 3.11 1.30
N SER A 122 14.72 3.03 1.02
CA SER A 122 15.29 2.19 -0.02
C SER A 122 16.72 1.81 0.29
N VAL A 123 17.27 0.83 -0.42
CA VAL A 123 18.69 0.45 -0.34
C VAL A 123 19.38 0.95 -1.60
N LEU A 124 20.07 2.10 -1.51
CA LEU A 124 20.77 2.74 -2.62
C LEU A 124 22.28 2.56 -2.55
N SER A 125 22.84 2.28 -1.38
CA SER A 125 24.29 2.07 -1.16
C SER A 125 24.81 0.85 -1.93
N SER A 126 23.96 -0.19 -2.08
CA SER A 126 24.33 -1.35 -2.84
C SER A 126 24.52 -1.01 -4.34
N SER A 127 25.57 -1.56 -4.94
CA SER A 127 25.79 -1.46 -6.40
C SER A 127 24.96 -2.47 -7.19
N ASN A 128 23.84 -2.91 -6.64
CA ASN A 128 22.94 -3.87 -7.29
C ASN A 128 22.10 -3.22 -8.39
N TYR A 129 21.59 -4.07 -9.27
CA TYR A 129 20.74 -3.65 -10.38
C TYR A 129 19.46 -2.93 -9.91
N GLU A 130 18.90 -3.36 -8.76
CA GLU A 130 17.66 -2.81 -8.21
C GLU A 130 17.77 -1.32 -7.86
N ALA A 131 18.86 -0.90 -7.20
CA ALA A 131 19.11 0.50 -6.88
C ALA A 131 19.18 1.37 -8.15
N SER A 132 19.84 0.88 -9.19
CA SER A 132 19.96 1.59 -10.46
C SER A 132 18.62 1.69 -11.21
N VAL A 133 17.82 0.64 -11.18
CA VAL A 133 16.48 0.63 -11.77
C VAL A 133 15.56 1.60 -11.02
N MET A 134 15.58 1.57 -9.69
CA MET A 134 14.76 2.45 -8.86
C MET A 134 15.08 3.92 -9.15
N MET A 135 16.37 4.30 -9.17
CA MET A 135 16.80 5.65 -9.51
C MET A 135 16.36 6.06 -10.92
N SER A 136 16.45 5.15 -11.89
CA SER A 136 16.00 5.40 -13.26
C SER A 136 14.49 5.62 -13.36
N VAL A 137 13.71 4.88 -12.55
CA VAL A 137 12.25 5.07 -12.47
C VAL A 137 11.95 6.46 -11.91
N TRP A 138 12.53 6.85 -10.78
CA TRP A 138 12.31 8.17 -10.17
C TRP A 138 12.65 9.31 -11.13
N LEU A 139 13.79 9.21 -11.84
CA LEU A 139 14.18 10.19 -12.85
C LEU A 139 13.21 10.26 -14.05
N SER A 140 12.58 9.14 -14.40
CA SER A 140 11.65 9.12 -15.55
C SER A 140 10.24 9.55 -15.19
N THR A 141 9.79 9.29 -13.96
CA THR A 141 8.44 9.62 -13.50
C THR A 141 8.35 11.01 -12.84
N GLY A 142 9.46 11.51 -12.28
CA GLY A 142 9.45 12.73 -11.46
C GLY A 142 8.72 12.56 -10.13
N GLU A 143 8.52 11.31 -9.66
CA GLU A 143 7.79 10.99 -8.43
C GLU A 143 8.63 11.11 -7.17
N MET A 144 9.93 11.44 -7.28
CA MET A 144 10.82 11.61 -6.14
C MET A 144 11.49 12.97 -6.19
N ASP A 145 11.45 13.68 -5.07
CA ASP A 145 12.04 15.02 -4.98
C ASP A 145 13.36 15.00 -4.23
N ILE A 146 13.41 14.46 -3.01
CA ILE A 146 14.60 14.45 -2.14
C ILE A 146 15.05 13.02 -1.87
N VAL A 147 16.35 12.80 -1.94
CA VAL A 147 17.01 11.56 -1.48
C VAL A 147 18.02 11.93 -0.38
N LEU A 148 17.81 11.33 0.81
CA LEU A 148 18.75 11.38 1.93
C LEU A 148 19.61 10.12 1.90
N CYS A 149 20.93 10.29 1.88
CA CYS A 149 21.88 9.17 1.78
C CYS A 149 23.22 9.51 2.45
N ASP A 150 24.11 8.53 2.53
CA ASP A 150 25.49 8.73 2.92
C ASP A 150 26.30 9.44 1.82
N GLU A 151 27.49 9.90 2.14
CA GLU A 151 28.35 10.63 1.21
C GLU A 151 28.74 9.77 0.00
N GLU A 152 29.06 8.48 0.17
CA GLU A 152 29.47 7.59 -0.91
C GLU A 152 28.33 7.41 -1.93
N THR A 153 27.12 7.17 -1.44
CA THR A 153 25.92 7.05 -2.27
C THR A 153 25.62 8.37 -2.98
N TYR A 154 25.73 9.50 -2.28
CA TYR A 154 25.55 10.82 -2.90
C TYR A 154 26.50 11.02 -4.07
N ARG A 155 27.82 10.84 -3.85
CA ARG A 155 28.86 11.02 -4.90
C ARG A 155 28.65 10.11 -6.10
N LYS A 156 28.23 8.87 -5.85
CA LYS A 156 27.92 7.91 -6.91
C LYS A 156 26.84 8.43 -7.88
N TYR A 157 25.79 9.02 -7.36
CA TYR A 157 24.66 9.51 -8.16
C TYR A 157 24.89 10.94 -8.68
N GLU A 158 25.59 11.78 -7.93
CA GLU A 158 26.07 13.10 -8.40
C GLU A 158 26.92 12.98 -9.66
N ALA A 159 27.85 12.02 -9.68
CA ALA A 159 28.68 11.76 -10.86
C ALA A 159 27.88 11.33 -12.11
N GLN A 160 26.65 10.88 -11.94
CA GLN A 160 25.72 10.54 -13.01
C GLN A 160 24.81 11.72 -13.40
N GLY A 161 24.91 12.87 -12.75
CA GLY A 161 24.08 14.04 -13.00
C GLY A 161 22.63 13.87 -12.51
N VAL A 162 22.40 13.04 -11.49
CA VAL A 162 21.07 12.74 -10.95
C VAL A 162 20.55 13.90 -10.12
N PHE A 163 21.42 14.59 -9.38
CA PHE A 163 21.04 15.65 -8.45
C PHE A 163 21.25 17.04 -9.04
N LEU A 164 20.38 17.97 -8.65
CA LEU A 164 20.57 19.41 -8.87
C LEU A 164 21.78 19.89 -8.06
N SER A 165 22.53 20.84 -8.60
CA SER A 165 23.57 21.52 -7.82
C SER A 165 22.92 22.41 -6.73
N ALA A 166 23.64 22.66 -5.65
CA ALA A 166 23.16 23.56 -4.60
C ALA A 166 22.92 24.98 -5.14
N GLU A 167 23.72 25.44 -6.09
CA GLU A 167 23.56 26.73 -6.76
C GLU A 167 22.26 26.81 -7.56
N GLU A 168 21.92 25.74 -8.29
CA GLU A 168 20.66 25.67 -9.07
C GLU A 168 19.42 25.64 -8.19
N LEU A 169 19.50 24.94 -7.03
CA LEU A 169 18.37 24.78 -6.13
C LEU A 169 18.15 26.03 -5.28
N PHE A 170 19.21 26.58 -4.67
CA PHE A 170 19.07 27.65 -3.68
C PHE A 170 19.26 29.04 -4.27
N GLY A 171 19.96 29.20 -5.41
CA GLY A 171 20.17 30.49 -6.00
C GLY A 171 20.81 31.47 -5.02
N ASP A 172 20.18 32.61 -4.81
CA ASP A 172 20.67 33.65 -3.89
C ASP A 172 20.69 33.22 -2.41
N ASP A 173 19.80 32.26 -2.04
CA ASP A 173 19.69 31.72 -0.69
C ASP A 173 20.81 30.74 -0.30
N ILE A 174 21.71 30.39 -1.23
CA ILE A 174 22.83 29.50 -0.97
C ILE A 174 23.73 30.01 0.20
N SER A 175 23.77 31.30 0.39
CA SER A 175 24.54 31.94 1.49
C SER A 175 24.01 31.55 2.87
N LEU A 176 22.71 31.13 3.00
CA LEU A 176 22.11 30.67 4.22
C LEU A 176 22.69 29.33 4.66
N LEU A 177 23.11 28.51 3.72
CA LEU A 177 23.67 27.18 3.93
C LEU A 177 25.17 27.17 4.23
N THR A 178 25.76 28.31 4.63
CA THR A 178 27.18 28.39 4.97
C THR A 178 27.52 27.38 6.08
N GLY A 179 28.42 26.44 5.78
CA GLY A 179 28.77 25.33 6.68
C GLY A 179 27.99 24.02 6.47
N HIS A 180 26.94 24.02 5.67
CA HIS A 180 26.19 22.86 5.27
C HIS A 180 26.42 22.43 3.83
N ILE A 181 27.25 23.16 3.09
CA ILE A 181 27.68 22.79 1.74
C ILE A 181 29.14 22.36 1.80
N GLN A 182 29.39 21.10 1.42
CA GLN A 182 30.71 20.52 1.29
C GLN A 182 30.90 19.99 -0.14
N ASP A 183 31.83 20.60 -0.90
CA ASP A 183 32.08 20.21 -2.30
C ASP A 183 30.79 20.09 -3.15
N GLY A 184 29.88 21.07 -3.02
CA GLY A 184 28.60 21.11 -3.76
C GLY A 184 27.48 20.26 -3.16
N MET A 185 27.76 19.42 -2.19
CA MET A 185 26.85 18.53 -1.52
C MET A 185 26.19 19.21 -0.32
N VAL A 186 24.88 19.10 -0.16
CA VAL A 186 24.17 19.61 1.00
C VAL A 186 24.22 18.57 2.12
N THR A 187 24.78 18.95 3.28
CA THR A 187 24.85 18.13 4.48
C THR A 187 23.84 18.61 5.51
N LEU A 188 23.11 17.68 6.11
CA LEU A 188 22.05 17.98 7.06
C LEU A 188 22.61 18.13 8.48
N ASP A 189 21.85 18.80 9.35
CA ASP A 189 22.19 18.87 10.77
C ASP A 189 22.11 17.48 11.42
N THR A 190 23.26 16.98 11.87
CA THR A 190 23.39 15.65 12.46
C THR A 190 22.51 15.50 13.70
N ALA A 191 22.41 16.54 14.55
CA ALA A 191 21.63 16.47 15.78
C ALA A 191 20.13 16.38 15.46
N ARG A 192 19.66 17.15 14.47
CA ARG A 192 18.26 17.13 14.04
C ARG A 192 17.86 15.81 13.41
N ILE A 193 18.69 15.29 12.50
CA ILE A 193 18.40 13.99 11.85
C ILE A 193 18.48 12.83 12.84
N SER A 194 19.46 12.83 13.75
CA SER A 194 19.59 11.80 14.79
C SER A 194 18.40 11.76 15.74
N ALA A 195 17.69 12.88 15.93
CA ALA A 195 16.49 12.92 16.77
C ALA A 195 15.35 12.09 16.21
N TYR A 196 15.32 11.85 14.91
CA TYR A 196 14.34 10.95 14.28
C TYR A 196 14.73 9.47 14.42
N GLY A 197 16.04 9.15 14.56
CA GLY A 197 16.51 7.76 14.65
C GLY A 197 16.27 6.96 13.36
N ILE A 198 16.45 7.60 12.20
CA ILE A 198 16.10 7.00 10.89
C ILE A 198 17.32 6.49 10.12
N VAL A 199 18.52 7.00 10.40
CA VAL A 199 19.74 6.63 9.66
C VAL A 199 20.88 6.27 10.60
N PRO A 200 21.68 5.23 10.25
CA PRO A 200 22.84 4.80 11.02
C PRO A 200 24.14 5.53 10.66
N TYR A 201 24.12 6.41 9.66
CA TYR A 201 25.33 7.04 9.09
C TYR A 201 25.35 8.55 9.35
N SER A 202 26.56 9.10 9.33
CA SER A 202 26.85 10.53 9.41
C SER A 202 28.15 10.81 8.66
N PRO A 203 28.23 11.88 7.83
CA PRO A 203 27.18 12.87 7.58
C PRO A 203 25.99 12.31 6.79
N VAL A 204 24.84 12.96 6.93
CA VAL A 204 23.67 12.70 6.10
C VAL A 204 23.65 13.74 5.00
N CYS A 205 23.67 13.28 3.77
CA CYS A 205 23.68 14.12 2.58
C CYS A 205 22.30 14.13 1.95
N ALA A 206 21.92 15.28 1.40
CA ALA A 206 20.64 15.44 0.72
C ALA A 206 20.86 15.82 -0.75
N GLY A 207 20.29 15.03 -1.65
CA GLY A 207 20.22 15.32 -3.07
C GLY A 207 18.77 15.57 -3.52
N VAL A 208 18.55 16.66 -4.26
CA VAL A 208 17.29 16.90 -4.95
C VAL A 208 17.41 16.44 -6.39
N LEU A 209 16.48 15.62 -6.86
CA LEU A 209 16.53 15.08 -8.21
C LEU A 209 16.37 16.19 -9.26
N THR A 210 17.10 16.09 -10.38
CA THR A 210 16.97 17.04 -11.50
C THR A 210 15.56 17.11 -12.06
N THR A 211 14.80 16.02 -11.94
CA THR A 211 13.40 15.86 -12.38
C THR A 211 12.37 16.11 -11.29
N ALA A 212 12.79 16.54 -10.10
CA ALA A 212 11.89 16.87 -8.99
C ALA A 212 10.80 17.85 -9.42
N THR A 213 9.56 17.56 -9.03
CA THR A 213 8.40 18.40 -9.34
C THR A 213 8.14 19.48 -8.30
N HIS A 214 8.54 19.24 -7.04
CA HIS A 214 8.30 20.12 -5.88
C HIS A 214 9.61 20.77 -5.40
N LYS A 215 10.27 21.54 -6.29
CA LYS A 215 11.60 22.10 -6.00
C LYS A 215 11.60 23.17 -4.91
N GLU A 216 10.57 23.99 -4.84
CA GLU A 216 10.44 25.03 -3.80
C GLU A 216 10.17 24.40 -2.42
N GLU A 217 9.31 23.40 -2.37
CA GLU A 217 9.04 22.64 -1.16
C GLU A 217 10.28 21.84 -0.72
N ALA A 218 11.04 21.29 -1.67
CA ALA A 218 12.31 20.62 -1.39
C ALA A 218 13.34 21.59 -0.81
N LYS A 219 13.43 22.81 -1.34
CA LYS A 219 14.29 23.86 -0.82
C LYS A 219 13.91 24.24 0.63
N GLU A 220 12.63 24.45 0.93
CA GLU A 220 12.16 24.74 2.29
C GLU A 220 12.46 23.60 3.26
N ALA A 221 12.19 22.36 2.85
CA ALA A 221 12.48 21.17 3.64
C ALA A 221 13.97 21.05 3.97
N LEU A 222 14.86 21.31 3.01
CA LEU A 222 16.30 21.25 3.23
C LEU A 222 16.79 22.38 4.14
N LEU A 223 16.28 23.60 4.02
CA LEU A 223 16.59 24.69 4.96
C LEU A 223 16.17 24.34 6.40
N TYR A 224 15.05 23.66 6.56
CA TYR A 224 14.63 23.12 7.86
C TYR A 224 15.57 22.03 8.34
N LEU A 225 15.88 21.03 7.53
CA LEU A 225 16.70 19.87 7.92
C LEU A 225 18.17 20.23 8.16
N THR A 226 18.68 21.30 7.59
CA THR A 226 20.01 21.85 7.89
C THR A 226 20.05 22.67 9.19
N GLY A 227 18.90 22.94 9.82
CA GLY A 227 18.84 23.74 11.03
C GLY A 227 18.98 25.25 10.80
N VAL A 228 18.96 25.71 9.57
CA VAL A 228 19.08 27.14 9.22
C VAL A 228 17.77 27.88 9.45
N ARG A 229 16.65 27.14 9.42
CA ARG A 229 15.29 27.67 9.63
C ARG A 229 14.51 26.88 10.67
#